data_d451fbe7eecf1344c4444de6ef751748
#
_entry.id   d451fbe7eecf1344c4444de6ef751748
#
_cell.length_a   1.000
_cell.length_b   1.000
_cell.length_c   1.000
_cell.angle_alpha   90.00
_cell.angle_beta   90.00
_cell.angle_gamma   90.00
#
_symmetry.space_group_name_H-M   'P 1'
#
loop_
_entity.id
_entity.type
_entity.pdbx_description
1 polymer ?
#
loop_
_entity_poly.entity_id
_entity_poly.type
_entity_poly.pdbx_seq_one_letter_code
_entity_poly.pdbx_strand_id
1 'polypeptide(L)'
;MKKVTLAAALLISAGAASQNFHLSQYDASVQYLNPALTGIYFKEKTDYRINANFRQQWKALASKPYTTFSAAYDMKYDDKFGVGGFLINNRSGAGNLNTLTFLGSGSYRIADDQNGPHNLTVGIQMGLFYKSFDPNGFTYDNQYSASQDGFDVSIPSGETFGKTGIVRFEASMGVFYKYIEQSKDAMPFIGFSVYHLPKPNESFTDQKSRMPMHFIVHGGSDFKINDNLKLVPTVLYMNQARAYDLNMGLSGWYRIKDTDAEVMLGVNYRWKDALIVQVGYKQDQHIFRISYDINTSYLNAFSGGRGGLEFSLVLCGKKGEPLFKPVSRIN
;
A
#
# COMPACT_ATOMS: atom_id res chain seq x y z
N MET A 1 -1.06 5.40 -44.58
CA MET A 1 -0.69 4.64 -43.39
C MET A 1 -0.66 5.46 -42.11
N LYS A 2 -0.23 6.73 -42.09
CA LYS A 2 -0.17 7.59 -40.86
C LYS A 2 -1.53 7.91 -40.19
N LYS A 3 -2.63 7.94 -40.94
CA LYS A 3 -3.98 8.24 -40.41
C LYS A 3 -4.62 7.06 -39.66
N VAL A 4 -4.26 5.82 -39.98
CA VAL A 4 -4.75 4.62 -39.29
C VAL A 4 -4.05 4.44 -37.94
N THR A 5 -2.79 4.85 -37.82
CA THR A 5 -2.02 4.76 -36.59
C THR A 5 -2.52 5.77 -35.53
N LEU A 6 -2.97 6.95 -35.96
CA LEU A 6 -3.53 7.96 -35.05
C LEU A 6 -4.91 7.54 -34.48
N ALA A 7 -5.76 6.91 -35.32
CA ALA A 7 -7.05 6.39 -34.87
C ALA A 7 -6.90 5.18 -33.90
N ALA A 8 -5.89 4.33 -34.10
CA ALA A 8 -5.59 3.24 -33.19
C ALA A 8 -5.04 3.75 -31.84
N ALA A 9 -4.24 4.83 -31.82
CA ALA A 9 -3.76 5.45 -30.59
C ALA A 9 -4.89 6.10 -29.78
N LEU A 10 -5.88 6.71 -30.44
CA LEU A 10 -7.07 7.28 -29.78
C LEU A 10 -8.03 6.21 -29.21
N LEU A 11 -8.08 5.03 -29.80
CA LEU A 11 -8.89 3.91 -29.28
C LEU A 11 -8.25 3.22 -28.07
N ILE A 12 -6.94 3.29 -27.90
CA ILE A 12 -6.21 2.75 -26.74
C ILE A 12 -6.37 3.65 -25.51
N SER A 13 -6.54 4.95 -25.69
CA SER A 13 -6.72 5.90 -24.59
C SER A 13 -8.09 5.82 -23.89
N ALA A 14 -9.10 5.23 -24.54
CA ALA A 14 -10.46 5.07 -23.99
C ALA A 14 -10.57 3.99 -22.87
N GLY A 15 -9.49 3.26 -22.59
CA GLY A 15 -9.43 2.21 -21.57
C GLY A 15 -8.53 2.46 -20.38
N ALA A 16 -7.91 3.64 -20.26
CA ALA A 16 -7.07 3.98 -19.12
C ALA A 16 -7.92 4.28 -17.87
N ALA A 17 -8.41 3.23 -17.21
CA ALA A 17 -8.96 3.37 -15.87
C ALA A 17 -7.78 3.70 -14.93
N SER A 18 -7.85 4.85 -14.25
CA SER A 18 -6.89 5.21 -13.21
C SER A 18 -6.91 4.15 -12.12
N GLN A 19 -5.84 3.39 -12.01
CA GLN A 19 -5.64 2.45 -10.89
C GLN A 19 -5.15 3.22 -9.68
N ASN A 20 -5.60 2.81 -8.50
CA ASN A 20 -4.97 3.27 -7.27
C ASN A 20 -3.55 2.70 -7.20
N PHE A 21 -2.63 3.41 -6.51
CA PHE A 21 -1.29 2.85 -6.27
C PHE A 21 -1.39 1.60 -5.39
N HIS A 22 -0.42 0.71 -5.51
CA HIS A 22 -0.34 -0.50 -4.70
C HIS A 22 1.03 -0.60 -4.03
N LEU A 23 1.06 -1.23 -2.86
CA LEU A 23 2.27 -1.60 -2.13
C LEU A 23 2.54 -3.08 -2.36
N SER A 24 3.81 -3.44 -2.56
CA SER A 24 4.21 -4.85 -2.64
C SER A 24 4.24 -5.50 -1.27
N GLN A 25 4.54 -4.70 -0.23
CA GLN A 25 4.51 -5.07 1.17
C GLN A 25 3.24 -4.53 1.86
N TYR A 26 2.08 -4.75 1.25
CA TYR A 26 0.78 -4.23 1.70
C TYR A 26 0.43 -4.60 3.15
N ASP A 27 0.93 -5.73 3.63
CA ASP A 27 0.74 -6.23 4.99
C ASP A 27 1.56 -5.46 6.04
N ALA A 28 2.58 -4.70 5.64
CA ALA A 28 3.29 -3.79 6.54
C ALA A 28 2.49 -2.51 6.83
N SER A 29 1.64 -2.08 5.91
CA SER A 29 0.78 -0.89 6.05
C SER A 29 -0.66 -1.30 6.35
N VAL A 30 -0.91 -1.73 7.58
CA VAL A 30 -2.18 -2.38 7.94
C VAL A 30 -3.41 -1.50 7.77
N GLN A 31 -3.31 -0.19 8.05
CA GLN A 31 -4.43 0.74 7.87
C GLN A 31 -4.70 1.04 6.39
N TYR A 32 -3.70 0.90 5.52
CA TYR A 32 -3.89 0.91 4.07
C TYR A 32 -4.63 -0.33 3.58
N LEU A 33 -4.36 -1.48 4.19
CA LEU A 33 -4.95 -2.76 3.82
C LEU A 33 -6.39 -2.90 4.32
N ASN A 34 -6.62 -2.60 5.62
CA ASN A 34 -7.92 -2.80 6.24
C ASN A 34 -8.03 -2.00 7.55
N PRO A 35 -9.01 -1.08 7.68
CA PRO A 35 -9.25 -0.33 8.90
C PRO A 35 -9.49 -1.19 10.14
N ALA A 36 -10.04 -2.38 9.98
CA ALA A 36 -10.31 -3.31 11.08
C ALA A 36 -9.04 -3.83 11.79
N LEU A 37 -7.86 -3.60 11.22
CA LEU A 37 -6.57 -3.98 11.80
C LEU A 37 -5.95 -2.89 12.69
N THR A 38 -6.58 -1.72 12.80
CA THR A 38 -6.08 -0.59 13.62
C THR A 38 -6.05 -0.96 15.09
N GLY A 39 -4.88 -0.85 15.74
CA GLY A 39 -4.72 -1.12 17.18
C GLY A 39 -5.06 -2.55 17.60
N ILE A 40 -5.25 -3.46 16.64
CA ILE A 40 -5.54 -4.87 16.91
C ILE A 40 -4.23 -5.66 16.82
N TYR A 41 -3.81 -6.19 17.95
CA TYR A 41 -2.63 -7.03 18.08
C TYR A 41 -3.03 -8.39 18.62
N PHE A 42 -2.50 -9.42 18.00
CA PHE A 42 -2.75 -10.80 18.40
C PHE A 42 -1.63 -11.35 19.30
N LYS A 43 -0.76 -10.46 19.81
CA LYS A 43 0.31 -10.79 20.76
C LYS A 43 0.23 -9.85 21.95
N GLU A 44 0.31 -10.40 23.13
CA GLU A 44 0.13 -9.71 24.42
C GLU A 44 1.17 -8.60 24.71
N LYS A 45 2.26 -8.54 23.94
CA LYS A 45 3.42 -7.67 24.26
C LYS A 45 3.42 -6.35 23.49
N THR A 46 2.32 -5.95 22.84
CA THR A 46 2.27 -4.74 22.00
C THR A 46 1.10 -3.86 22.41
N ASP A 47 1.36 -2.61 22.76
CA ASP A 47 0.34 -1.60 23.05
C ASP A 47 0.21 -0.57 21.92
N TYR A 48 1.28 -0.35 21.15
CA TYR A 48 1.27 0.54 19.99
C TYR A 48 2.18 0.04 18.88
N ARG A 49 1.89 0.48 17.66
CA ARG A 49 2.66 0.18 16.46
C ARG A 49 2.87 1.44 15.63
N ILE A 50 4.09 1.57 15.08
CA ILE A 50 4.46 2.55 14.08
C ILE A 50 4.79 1.78 12.81
N ASN A 51 4.20 2.16 11.70
CA ASN A 51 4.54 1.62 10.38
C ASN A 51 5.10 2.74 9.51
N ALA A 52 6.07 2.40 8.66
CA ALA A 52 6.52 3.27 7.58
C ALA A 52 6.84 2.43 6.34
N ASN A 53 6.40 2.88 5.17
CA ASN A 53 6.75 2.28 3.89
C ASN A 53 7.26 3.36 2.95
N PHE A 54 8.26 3.01 2.16
CA PHE A 54 8.75 3.82 1.05
C PHE A 54 8.88 2.93 -0.17
N ARG A 55 8.23 3.34 -1.28
CA ARG A 55 8.24 2.62 -2.53
C ARG A 55 8.62 3.54 -3.68
N GLN A 56 9.48 3.07 -4.56
CA GLN A 56 9.83 3.73 -5.82
C GLN A 56 9.63 2.76 -6.98
N GLN A 57 8.83 3.18 -7.98
CA GLN A 57 8.51 2.38 -9.16
C GLN A 57 8.90 3.09 -10.46
N TRP A 58 9.17 2.28 -11.50
CA TRP A 58 9.33 2.72 -12.89
C TRP A 58 10.37 3.82 -13.13
N LYS A 59 11.44 3.83 -12.32
CA LYS A 59 12.57 4.73 -12.51
C LYS A 59 13.21 4.59 -13.91
N ALA A 60 13.06 3.44 -14.55
CA ALA A 60 13.59 3.17 -15.89
C ALA A 60 12.68 3.66 -17.02
N LEU A 61 11.40 3.91 -16.74
CA LEU A 61 10.37 4.22 -17.75
C LEU A 61 9.95 5.68 -17.74
N ALA A 62 10.00 6.34 -16.60
CA ALA A 62 9.49 7.69 -16.42
C ALA A 62 10.63 8.67 -16.11
N SER A 63 10.56 9.89 -16.67
CA SER A 63 11.48 10.99 -16.34
C SER A 63 11.50 11.31 -14.83
N LYS A 64 10.34 11.14 -14.17
CA LYS A 64 10.20 11.19 -12.72
C LYS A 64 9.58 9.87 -12.24
N PRO A 65 10.25 9.12 -11.36
CA PRO A 65 9.73 7.86 -10.85
C PRO A 65 8.47 8.07 -10.02
N TYR A 66 7.64 7.04 -9.97
CA TYR A 66 6.50 7.00 -9.06
C TYR A 66 7.02 6.71 -7.66
N THR A 67 6.69 7.56 -6.70
CA THR A 67 7.10 7.41 -5.32
C THR A 67 5.90 7.40 -4.41
N THR A 68 5.88 6.42 -3.50
CA THR A 68 4.87 6.31 -2.45
C THR A 68 5.57 6.28 -1.11
N PHE A 69 5.14 7.12 -0.20
CA PHE A 69 5.54 7.10 1.19
C PHE A 69 4.29 6.95 2.06
N SER A 70 4.32 6.04 3.02
CA SER A 70 3.26 5.96 4.03
C SER A 70 3.85 5.89 5.43
N ALA A 71 3.12 6.47 6.38
CA ALA A 71 3.41 6.38 7.79
C ALA A 71 2.10 6.21 8.57
N ALA A 72 2.13 5.39 9.61
CA ALA A 72 0.98 5.17 10.45
C ALA A 72 1.40 4.96 11.89
N TYR A 73 0.52 5.38 12.79
CA TYR A 73 0.58 5.06 14.19
C TYR A 73 -0.76 4.50 14.62
N ASP A 74 -0.75 3.38 15.33
CA ASP A 74 -1.94 2.85 15.94
C ASP A 74 -1.64 2.26 17.31
N MET A 75 -2.64 2.26 18.17
CA MET A 75 -2.53 1.77 19.52
C MET A 75 -3.82 1.08 19.98
N LYS A 76 -3.65 0.15 20.89
CA LYS A 76 -4.72 -0.42 21.67
C LYS A 76 -5.20 0.65 22.66
N TYR A 77 -6.47 1.08 22.54
CA TYR A 77 -7.08 1.99 23.48
C TYR A 77 -7.54 1.24 24.73
N ASP A 78 -8.25 0.12 24.53
CA ASP A 78 -8.63 -0.88 25.54
C ASP A 78 -8.64 -2.28 24.91
N ASP A 79 -9.20 -3.28 25.59
CA ASP A 79 -9.23 -4.67 25.11
C ASP A 79 -10.06 -4.85 23.84
N LYS A 80 -11.00 -3.96 23.55
CA LYS A 80 -11.91 -4.05 22.41
C LYS A 80 -11.69 -2.97 21.35
N PHE A 81 -11.15 -1.81 21.75
CA PHE A 81 -11.00 -0.66 20.85
C PHE A 81 -9.54 -0.42 20.47
N GLY A 82 -9.31 -0.24 19.19
CA GLY A 82 -8.08 0.26 18.61
C GLY A 82 -8.28 1.63 17.98
N VAL A 83 -7.30 2.52 18.09
CA VAL A 83 -7.30 3.85 17.48
C VAL A 83 -5.99 4.11 16.78
N GLY A 84 -5.99 4.94 15.75
CA GLY A 84 -4.78 5.25 15.01
C GLY A 84 -4.94 6.38 14.00
N GLY A 85 -3.83 6.71 13.37
CA GLY A 85 -3.74 7.65 12.27
C GLY A 85 -2.87 7.11 11.16
N PHE A 86 -3.22 7.44 9.93
CA PHE A 86 -2.57 6.99 8.72
C PHE A 86 -2.34 8.16 7.77
N LEU A 87 -1.14 8.27 7.27
CA LEU A 87 -0.75 9.24 6.26
C LEU A 87 -0.13 8.48 5.09
N ILE A 88 -0.54 8.81 3.88
CA ILE A 88 0.10 8.31 2.66
C ILE A 88 0.22 9.42 1.64
N ASN A 89 1.40 9.50 1.03
CA ASN A 89 1.70 10.41 -0.07
C ASN A 89 2.12 9.59 -1.29
N ASN A 90 1.40 9.77 -2.38
CA ASN A 90 1.74 9.21 -3.68
C ASN A 90 2.03 10.34 -4.66
N ARG A 91 3.18 10.26 -5.31
CA ARG A 91 3.61 11.21 -6.35
C ARG A 91 3.93 10.45 -7.62
N SER A 92 3.36 10.90 -8.74
CA SER A 92 3.47 10.20 -10.01
C SER A 92 3.63 11.13 -11.21
N GLY A 93 4.45 10.69 -12.16
CA GLY A 93 4.58 11.25 -13.48
C GLY A 93 5.24 12.64 -13.58
N ALA A 94 5.34 13.13 -14.82
CA ALA A 94 6.01 14.37 -15.17
C ALA A 94 5.37 15.60 -14.52
N GLY A 95 4.04 15.67 -14.48
CA GLY A 95 3.28 16.75 -13.85
C GLY A 95 3.24 16.71 -12.32
N ASN A 96 4.07 15.88 -11.65
CA ASN A 96 4.07 15.73 -10.20
C ASN A 96 2.65 15.55 -9.63
N LEU A 97 1.81 14.73 -10.28
CA LEU A 97 0.50 14.42 -9.71
C LEU A 97 0.72 13.87 -8.31
N ASN A 98 0.33 14.64 -7.31
CA ASN A 98 0.55 14.35 -5.90
C ASN A 98 -0.78 14.10 -5.21
N THR A 99 -0.87 13.01 -4.47
CA THR A 99 -2.01 12.71 -3.61
C THR A 99 -1.50 12.46 -2.21
N LEU A 100 -1.83 13.38 -1.30
CA LEU A 100 -1.55 13.26 0.13
C LEU A 100 -2.86 12.96 0.85
N THR A 101 -2.93 11.83 1.54
CA THR A 101 -4.11 11.40 2.29
C THR A 101 -3.76 11.29 3.78
N PHE A 102 -4.62 11.85 4.62
CA PHE A 102 -4.54 11.70 6.07
C PHE A 102 -5.87 11.21 6.61
N LEU A 103 -5.84 10.08 7.35
CA LEU A 103 -7.01 9.42 7.90
C LEU A 103 -6.83 9.15 9.39
N GLY A 104 -7.85 9.45 10.20
CA GLY A 104 -8.04 8.89 11.51
C GLY A 104 -8.74 7.53 11.40
N SER A 105 -8.35 6.58 12.21
CA SER A 105 -8.81 5.20 12.15
C SER A 105 -9.25 4.70 13.52
N GLY A 106 -10.34 3.93 13.55
CA GLY A 106 -10.83 3.24 14.73
C GLY A 106 -11.29 1.83 14.39
N SER A 107 -11.08 0.92 15.32
CA SER A 107 -11.53 -0.46 15.21
C SER A 107 -12.23 -0.94 16.48
N TYR A 108 -13.09 -1.94 16.32
CA TYR A 108 -13.78 -2.59 17.43
C TYR A 108 -13.71 -4.11 17.29
N ARG A 109 -13.29 -4.79 18.35
CA ARG A 109 -13.25 -6.25 18.43
C ARG A 109 -14.60 -6.78 18.91
N ILE A 110 -15.30 -7.46 18.03
CA ILE A 110 -16.64 -8.04 18.30
C ILE A 110 -16.50 -9.36 19.08
N ALA A 111 -15.55 -10.18 18.65
CA ALA A 111 -15.22 -11.44 19.29
C ALA A 111 -13.69 -11.53 19.50
N ASP A 112 -13.26 -12.10 20.61
CA ASP A 112 -11.86 -12.26 21.00
C ASP A 112 -11.55 -13.68 21.50
N ASP A 113 -10.27 -13.98 21.64
CA ASP A 113 -9.76 -15.26 22.06
C ASP A 113 -10.05 -15.61 23.54
N GLN A 114 -10.48 -14.66 24.37
CA GLN A 114 -10.93 -14.94 25.73
C GLN A 114 -12.24 -15.77 25.73
N ASN A 115 -13.02 -15.66 24.66
CA ASN A 115 -14.27 -16.39 24.46
C ASN A 115 -14.15 -17.53 23.44
N GLY A 116 -12.94 -17.90 23.02
CA GLY A 116 -12.66 -18.95 22.04
C GLY A 116 -11.71 -18.50 20.93
N PRO A 117 -11.37 -19.38 19.98
CA PRO A 117 -10.33 -19.12 18.98
C PRO A 117 -10.74 -18.10 17.88
N HIS A 118 -11.96 -17.59 17.94
CA HIS A 118 -12.53 -16.73 16.90
C HIS A 118 -12.33 -15.24 17.22
N ASN A 119 -11.54 -14.55 16.40
CA ASN A 119 -11.32 -13.12 16.51
C ASN A 119 -11.97 -12.40 15.32
N LEU A 120 -12.96 -11.57 15.60
CA LEU A 120 -13.67 -10.77 14.61
C LEU A 120 -13.55 -9.29 14.96
N THR A 121 -13.07 -8.48 14.03
CA THR A 121 -12.92 -7.03 14.19
C THR A 121 -13.59 -6.29 13.04
N VAL A 122 -14.11 -5.11 13.35
CA VAL A 122 -14.60 -4.14 12.37
C VAL A 122 -13.86 -2.84 12.55
N GLY A 123 -13.74 -2.04 11.49
CA GLY A 123 -13.05 -0.76 11.56
C GLY A 123 -13.58 0.26 10.58
N ILE A 124 -13.36 1.51 10.92
CA ILE A 124 -13.68 2.66 10.08
C ILE A 124 -12.48 3.60 10.03
N GLN A 125 -12.34 4.29 8.91
CA GLN A 125 -11.40 5.41 8.74
C GLN A 125 -12.11 6.58 8.12
N MET A 126 -11.71 7.79 8.50
CA MET A 126 -12.18 9.03 7.89
C MET A 126 -11.12 10.11 7.96
N GLY A 127 -11.16 11.01 7.00
CA GLY A 127 -10.22 12.12 6.93
C GLY A 127 -10.30 12.87 5.61
N LEU A 128 -9.17 13.34 5.15
CA LEU A 128 -9.08 14.17 3.95
C LEU A 128 -7.96 13.68 3.05
N PHE A 129 -8.14 13.85 1.75
CA PHE A 129 -7.02 13.83 0.82
C PHE A 129 -6.88 15.17 0.09
N TYR A 130 -5.63 15.53 -0.14
CA TYR A 130 -5.22 16.65 -0.99
C TYR A 130 -4.59 16.09 -2.26
N LYS A 131 -5.18 16.45 -3.41
CA LYS A 131 -4.66 16.05 -4.72
C LYS A 131 -4.25 17.30 -5.49
N SER A 132 -3.05 17.31 -6.05
CA SER A 132 -2.51 18.44 -6.80
C SER A 132 -1.63 17.96 -7.95
N PHE A 133 -1.43 18.84 -8.93
CA PHE A 133 -0.48 18.63 -10.02
C PHE A 133 0.23 19.94 -10.35
N ASP A 134 1.37 19.82 -11.02
CA ASP A 134 2.14 20.95 -11.52
C ASP A 134 1.94 21.08 -13.04
N PRO A 135 1.20 22.10 -13.52
CA PRO A 135 0.98 22.31 -14.95
C PRO A 135 2.28 22.49 -15.75
N ASN A 136 3.32 23.09 -15.14
CA ASN A 136 4.60 23.32 -15.78
C ASN A 136 5.44 22.05 -15.97
N GLY A 137 5.01 20.95 -15.37
CA GLY A 137 5.64 19.64 -15.55
C GLY A 137 5.21 18.91 -16.82
N PHE A 138 4.24 19.46 -17.56
CA PHE A 138 3.76 18.92 -18.83
C PHE A 138 4.30 19.73 -20.01
N THR A 139 4.28 19.13 -21.18
CA THR A 139 4.49 19.79 -22.46
C THR A 139 3.19 19.73 -23.26
N TYR A 140 2.86 20.81 -23.97
CA TYR A 140 1.59 20.99 -24.67
C TYR A 140 1.83 21.15 -26.17
N ASP A 141 0.86 20.79 -27.00
CA ASP A 141 1.00 20.77 -28.46
C ASP A 141 1.47 22.10 -29.07
N ASN A 142 1.01 23.22 -28.53
CA ASN A 142 1.43 24.57 -28.98
C ASN A 142 2.86 24.95 -28.59
N GLN A 143 3.50 24.18 -27.69
CA GLN A 143 4.91 24.32 -27.35
C GLN A 143 5.85 23.50 -28.26
N TYR A 144 5.30 22.70 -29.19
CA TYR A 144 6.12 21.96 -30.13
C TYR A 144 6.70 22.88 -31.20
N SER A 145 8.01 22.95 -31.29
CA SER A 145 8.77 23.71 -32.29
C SER A 145 9.36 22.79 -33.34
N ALA A 146 8.84 22.82 -34.55
CA ALA A 146 9.35 22.05 -35.67
C ALA A 146 10.80 22.40 -36.03
N SER A 147 11.25 23.63 -35.73
CA SER A 147 12.63 24.09 -35.97
C SER A 147 13.64 23.48 -35.00
N GLN A 148 13.18 23.09 -33.80
CA GLN A 148 14.02 22.45 -32.76
C GLN A 148 13.79 20.94 -32.66
N ASP A 149 12.85 20.37 -33.46
CA ASP A 149 12.36 19.01 -33.39
C ASP A 149 12.02 18.58 -31.96
N GLY A 150 11.38 19.49 -31.20
CA GLY A 150 11.09 19.26 -29.78
C GLY A 150 10.16 20.31 -29.17
N PHE A 151 9.94 20.16 -27.87
CA PHE A 151 9.10 21.10 -27.11
C PHE A 151 9.94 22.23 -26.54
N ASP A 152 9.52 23.46 -26.81
CA ASP A 152 10.09 24.71 -26.28
C ASP A 152 9.20 25.20 -25.13
N VAL A 153 9.67 25.03 -23.90
CA VAL A 153 8.95 25.45 -22.69
C VAL A 153 8.88 26.99 -22.52
N SER A 154 9.64 27.75 -23.30
CA SER A 154 9.54 29.20 -23.31
C SER A 154 8.28 29.71 -24.06
N ILE A 155 7.70 28.86 -24.91
CA ILE A 155 6.43 29.13 -25.58
C ILE A 155 5.29 28.97 -24.57
N PRO A 156 4.40 29.97 -24.38
CA PRO A 156 3.26 29.79 -23.48
C PRO A 156 2.40 28.59 -23.86
N SER A 157 2.01 27.78 -22.88
CA SER A 157 1.19 26.59 -23.12
C SER A 157 -0.19 26.89 -23.70
N GLY A 158 -0.71 28.10 -23.48
CA GLY A 158 -2.07 28.48 -23.86
C GLY A 158 -3.17 27.85 -23.00
N GLU A 159 -2.77 26.92 -22.12
CA GLU A 159 -3.70 26.24 -21.24
C GLU A 159 -3.99 27.03 -19.96
N THR A 160 -5.25 27.08 -19.57
CA THR A 160 -5.68 27.74 -18.34
C THR A 160 -6.28 26.74 -17.37
N PHE A 161 -5.66 26.63 -16.21
CA PHE A 161 -6.12 25.74 -15.16
C PHE A 161 -6.81 26.56 -14.07
N GLY A 162 -8.11 26.31 -13.85
CA GLY A 162 -8.86 27.00 -12.79
C GLY A 162 -8.43 26.60 -11.39
N LYS A 163 -7.98 25.33 -11.23
CA LYS A 163 -7.50 24.77 -9.96
C LYS A 163 -6.39 23.77 -10.23
N THR A 164 -5.28 23.90 -9.52
CA THR A 164 -4.17 22.93 -9.55
C THR A 164 -4.12 22.06 -8.30
N GLY A 165 -5.04 22.28 -7.36
CA GLY A 165 -5.16 21.50 -6.13
C GLY A 165 -6.60 21.43 -5.65
N ILE A 166 -6.96 20.29 -5.07
CA ILE A 166 -8.26 20.01 -4.49
C ILE A 166 -8.11 19.28 -3.15
N VAL A 167 -9.01 19.58 -2.20
CA VAL A 167 -9.15 18.83 -0.95
C VAL A 167 -10.51 18.15 -0.96
N ARG A 168 -10.58 16.89 -0.55
CA ARG A 168 -11.82 16.11 -0.47
C ARG A 168 -11.85 15.26 0.79
N PHE A 169 -13.07 15.01 1.26
CA PHE A 169 -13.33 14.08 2.34
C PHE A 169 -13.18 12.64 1.85
N GLU A 170 -12.61 11.80 2.71
CA GLU A 170 -12.39 10.38 2.49
C GLU A 170 -12.92 9.57 3.67
N ALA A 171 -13.56 8.44 3.37
CA ALA A 171 -14.01 7.48 4.36
C ALA A 171 -13.93 6.06 3.85
N SER A 172 -13.60 5.14 4.74
CA SER A 172 -13.46 3.71 4.45
C SER A 172 -13.90 2.87 5.64
N MET A 173 -14.22 1.60 5.37
CA MET A 173 -14.59 0.63 6.40
C MET A 173 -13.99 -0.73 6.08
N GLY A 174 -13.92 -1.58 7.10
CA GLY A 174 -13.42 -2.94 6.91
C GLY A 174 -13.90 -3.90 8.00
N VAL A 175 -13.76 -5.17 7.70
CA VAL A 175 -13.96 -6.30 8.60
C VAL A 175 -12.77 -7.25 8.46
N PHE A 176 -12.37 -7.84 9.57
CA PHE A 176 -11.28 -8.80 9.61
C PHE A 176 -11.60 -9.91 10.58
N TYR A 177 -11.37 -11.15 10.15
CA TYR A 177 -11.51 -12.34 10.96
C TYR A 177 -10.18 -13.10 11.00
N LYS A 178 -9.81 -13.59 12.18
CA LYS A 178 -8.68 -14.49 12.37
C LYS A 178 -9.03 -15.59 13.36
N TYR A 179 -8.73 -16.83 12.98
CA TYR A 179 -8.77 -17.98 13.87
C TYR A 179 -7.41 -18.10 14.58
N ILE A 180 -7.41 -18.14 15.92
CA ILE A 180 -6.19 -18.24 16.72
C ILE A 180 -6.39 -19.33 17.76
N GLU A 181 -5.71 -20.44 17.59
CA GLU A 181 -5.69 -21.53 18.54
C GLU A 181 -4.25 -22.07 18.62
N GLN A 182 -3.63 -21.92 19.80
CA GLN A 182 -2.22 -22.24 19.99
C GLN A 182 -1.91 -23.73 19.81
N SER A 183 -2.90 -24.62 19.99
CA SER A 183 -2.79 -26.05 19.77
C SER A 183 -2.80 -26.47 18.30
N LYS A 184 -3.13 -25.53 17.39
CA LYS A 184 -3.23 -25.80 15.95
C LYS A 184 -2.03 -25.22 15.20
N ASP A 185 -1.59 -25.96 14.19
CA ASP A 185 -0.49 -25.53 13.31
C ASP A 185 -0.93 -24.48 12.29
N ALA A 186 -2.22 -24.33 12.05
CA ALA A 186 -2.78 -23.41 11.08
C ALA A 186 -3.70 -22.38 11.73
N MET A 187 -3.42 -21.10 11.50
CA MET A 187 -4.21 -19.95 11.97
C MET A 187 -4.68 -19.10 10.79
N PRO A 188 -5.79 -19.48 10.13
CA PRO A 188 -6.30 -18.76 8.96
C PRO A 188 -6.87 -17.40 9.33
N PHE A 189 -6.78 -16.48 8.37
CA PHE A 189 -7.37 -15.15 8.45
C PHE A 189 -7.94 -14.70 7.11
N ILE A 190 -8.95 -13.83 7.17
CA ILE A 190 -9.56 -13.18 6.01
C ILE A 190 -10.02 -11.78 6.39
N GLY A 191 -9.88 -10.85 5.47
CA GLY A 191 -10.35 -9.48 5.62
C GLY A 191 -11.00 -8.94 4.36
N PHE A 192 -11.92 -8.02 4.56
CA PHE A 192 -12.58 -7.26 3.51
C PHE A 192 -12.60 -5.78 3.89
N SER A 193 -12.29 -4.91 2.95
CA SER A 193 -12.37 -3.46 3.16
C SER A 193 -12.84 -2.73 1.91
N VAL A 194 -13.44 -1.57 2.13
CA VAL A 194 -13.96 -0.69 1.09
C VAL A 194 -13.49 0.73 1.37
N TYR A 195 -12.86 1.34 0.38
CA TYR A 195 -12.36 2.72 0.39
C TYR A 195 -13.16 3.60 -0.55
N HIS A 196 -13.04 4.90 -0.41
CA HIS A 196 -13.73 5.91 -1.22
C HIS A 196 -15.27 5.80 -1.12
N LEU A 197 -15.78 5.52 0.07
CA LEU A 197 -17.22 5.40 0.33
C LEU A 197 -18.02 6.63 -0.11
N PRO A 198 -17.55 7.90 0.10
CA PRO A 198 -18.24 9.09 -0.34
C PRO A 198 -18.22 9.29 -1.86
N LYS A 199 -17.42 8.53 -2.62
CA LYS A 199 -17.16 8.72 -4.05
C LYS A 199 -16.80 10.18 -4.36
N PRO A 200 -15.74 10.74 -3.74
CA PRO A 200 -15.42 12.15 -3.85
C PRO A 200 -15.18 12.56 -5.31
N ASN A 201 -15.53 13.81 -5.63
CA ASN A 201 -15.21 14.37 -6.94
C ASN A 201 -13.73 14.76 -6.98
N GLU A 202 -12.93 14.09 -7.80
CA GLU A 202 -11.48 14.29 -7.94
C GLU A 202 -11.09 15.21 -9.11
N SER A 203 -12.08 15.85 -9.78
CA SER A 203 -11.83 16.73 -10.91
C SER A 203 -11.17 18.04 -10.47
N PHE A 204 -10.21 18.50 -11.26
CA PHE A 204 -9.60 19.84 -11.19
C PHE A 204 -10.38 20.88 -12.01
N THR A 205 -11.37 20.43 -12.79
CA THR A 205 -12.23 21.27 -13.61
C THR A 205 -13.65 21.29 -13.05
N ASP A 206 -14.55 22.03 -13.69
CA ASP A 206 -15.97 22.06 -13.32
C ASP A 206 -16.75 20.78 -13.71
N GLN A 207 -16.10 19.88 -14.45
CA GLN A 207 -16.68 18.58 -14.75
C GLN A 207 -16.65 17.66 -13.53
N LYS A 208 -17.62 16.76 -13.43
CA LYS A 208 -17.68 15.78 -12.35
C LYS A 208 -16.90 14.51 -12.71
N SER A 209 -15.87 14.21 -11.95
CA SER A 209 -15.14 12.95 -12.01
C SER A 209 -15.18 12.28 -10.63
N ARG A 210 -16.11 11.38 -10.42
CA ARG A 210 -16.27 10.70 -9.13
C ARG A 210 -15.29 9.55 -9.02
N MET A 211 -14.50 9.55 -7.96
CA MET A 211 -13.59 8.45 -7.62
C MET A 211 -14.42 7.18 -7.34
N PRO A 212 -14.17 6.07 -8.04
CA PRO A 212 -14.88 4.82 -7.77
C PRO A 212 -14.49 4.24 -6.41
N MET A 213 -15.40 3.50 -5.79
CA MET A 213 -15.06 2.70 -4.60
C MET A 213 -13.97 1.70 -4.94
N HIS A 214 -13.08 1.49 -3.97
CA HIS A 214 -11.99 0.53 -4.05
C HIS A 214 -12.25 -0.60 -3.04
N PHE A 215 -12.34 -1.82 -3.52
CA PHE A 215 -12.61 -3.03 -2.75
C PHE A 215 -11.33 -3.82 -2.58
N ILE A 216 -11.07 -4.27 -1.36
CA ILE A 216 -9.93 -5.12 -1.04
C ILE A 216 -10.44 -6.37 -0.31
N VAL A 217 -10.02 -7.54 -0.81
CA VAL A 217 -10.16 -8.83 -0.11
C VAL A 217 -8.76 -9.36 0.10
N HIS A 218 -8.43 -9.71 1.33
CA HIS A 218 -7.15 -10.31 1.64
C HIS A 218 -7.31 -11.49 2.60
N GLY A 219 -6.41 -12.45 2.50
CA GLY A 219 -6.45 -13.61 3.38
C GLY A 219 -5.17 -14.43 3.33
N GLY A 220 -5.11 -15.40 4.21
CA GLY A 220 -3.96 -16.27 4.33
C GLY A 220 -4.06 -17.16 5.55
N SER A 221 -2.94 -17.76 5.91
CA SER A 221 -2.83 -18.53 7.14
C SER A 221 -1.40 -18.51 7.67
N ASP A 222 -1.26 -18.40 8.98
CA ASP A 222 0.02 -18.67 9.62
C ASP A 222 0.13 -20.20 9.82
N PHE A 223 1.07 -20.86 9.13
CA PHE A 223 1.37 -22.29 9.30
C PHE A 223 2.64 -22.48 10.11
N LYS A 224 2.52 -23.04 11.30
CA LYS A 224 3.67 -23.47 12.12
C LYS A 224 4.14 -24.83 11.61
N ILE A 225 5.27 -24.88 10.92
CA ILE A 225 5.87 -26.12 10.42
C ILE A 225 6.64 -26.82 11.53
N ASN A 226 7.37 -26.04 12.32
CA ASN A 226 8.05 -26.47 13.54
C ASN A 226 8.31 -25.25 14.43
N ASP A 227 9.03 -25.41 15.55
CA ASP A 227 9.28 -24.32 16.50
C ASP A 227 10.10 -23.16 15.91
N ASN A 228 10.87 -23.42 14.85
CA ASN A 228 11.73 -22.42 14.21
C ASN A 228 11.21 -21.92 12.87
N LEU A 229 10.31 -22.64 12.20
CA LEU A 229 9.85 -22.31 10.85
C LEU A 229 8.35 -22.09 10.79
N LYS A 230 7.94 -20.92 10.33
CA LYS A 230 6.56 -20.57 10.01
C LYS A 230 6.45 -20.24 8.53
N LEU A 231 5.46 -20.77 7.84
CA LEU A 231 5.08 -20.40 6.47
C LEU A 231 3.77 -19.62 6.48
N VAL A 232 3.70 -18.59 5.66
CA VAL A 232 2.52 -17.73 5.56
C VAL A 232 2.15 -17.53 4.07
N PRO A 233 1.31 -18.42 3.52
CA PRO A 233 0.66 -18.17 2.23
C PRO A 233 -0.36 -17.04 2.38
N THR A 234 -0.41 -16.15 1.40
CA THR A 234 -1.30 -15.00 1.36
C THR A 234 -1.91 -14.80 -0.01
N VAL A 235 -3.09 -14.23 -0.04
CA VAL A 235 -3.75 -13.75 -1.24
C VAL A 235 -4.33 -12.37 -0.98
N LEU A 236 -4.18 -11.48 -1.96
CA LEU A 236 -4.76 -10.16 -1.98
C LEU A 236 -5.45 -9.95 -3.32
N TYR A 237 -6.71 -9.54 -3.28
CA TYR A 237 -7.45 -9.08 -4.43
C TYR A 237 -7.93 -7.65 -4.20
N MET A 238 -7.59 -6.76 -5.11
CA MET A 238 -8.04 -5.37 -5.13
C MET A 238 -8.81 -5.10 -6.40
N ASN A 239 -9.90 -4.33 -6.29
CA ASN A 239 -10.68 -3.92 -7.45
C ASN A 239 -11.12 -2.46 -7.30
N GLN A 240 -10.89 -1.68 -8.34
CA GLN A 240 -11.40 -0.32 -8.47
C GLN A 240 -11.91 -0.08 -9.89
N ALA A 241 -13.18 0.22 -10.04
CA ALA A 241 -13.86 0.32 -11.33
C ALA A 241 -13.66 -0.94 -12.20
N ARG A 242 -12.94 -0.82 -13.33
CA ARG A 242 -12.64 -1.93 -14.24
C ARG A 242 -11.26 -2.54 -14.04
N ALA A 243 -10.45 -1.96 -13.14
CA ALA A 243 -9.11 -2.44 -12.86
C ALA A 243 -9.12 -3.38 -11.65
N TYR A 244 -8.34 -4.43 -11.72
CA TYR A 244 -8.13 -5.35 -10.61
C TYR A 244 -6.65 -5.71 -10.47
N ASP A 245 -6.27 -6.04 -9.26
CA ASP A 245 -4.95 -6.56 -8.90
C ASP A 245 -5.14 -7.84 -8.08
N LEU A 246 -4.48 -8.92 -8.48
CA LEU A 246 -4.45 -10.19 -7.75
C LEU A 246 -3.00 -10.51 -7.41
N ASN A 247 -2.70 -10.56 -6.12
CA ASN A 247 -1.38 -10.86 -5.59
C ASN A 247 -1.45 -12.15 -4.75
N MET A 248 -0.63 -13.14 -5.10
CA MET A 248 -0.49 -14.40 -4.37
C MET A 248 0.93 -14.51 -3.85
N GLY A 249 1.09 -14.81 -2.58
CA GLY A 249 2.38 -14.82 -1.95
C GLY A 249 2.61 -15.99 -1.01
N LEU A 250 3.88 -16.28 -0.78
CA LEU A 250 4.35 -17.19 0.25
C LEU A 250 5.55 -16.56 0.93
N SER A 251 5.50 -16.44 2.25
CA SER A 251 6.65 -16.05 3.06
C SER A 251 7.00 -17.10 4.08
N GLY A 252 8.31 -17.35 4.23
CA GLY A 252 8.87 -18.21 5.25
C GLY A 252 9.60 -17.38 6.30
N TRP A 253 9.28 -17.59 7.57
CA TRP A 253 9.92 -16.96 8.71
C TRP A 253 10.70 -18.01 9.48
N TYR A 254 12.00 -17.81 9.60
CA TYR A 254 12.88 -18.72 10.32
C TYR A 254 13.47 -18.02 11.55
N ARG A 255 13.20 -18.60 12.74
CA ARG A 255 13.76 -18.13 14.01
C ARG A 255 15.21 -18.56 14.13
N ILE A 256 16.08 -17.60 14.38
CA ILE A 256 17.49 -17.88 14.65
C ILE A 256 17.60 -18.50 16.05
N LYS A 257 18.23 -19.66 16.11
CA LYS A 257 18.37 -20.43 17.36
C LYS A 257 18.98 -19.58 18.46
N ASP A 258 18.46 -19.74 19.67
CA ASP A 258 18.91 -19.07 20.91
C ASP A 258 18.81 -17.51 20.84
N THR A 259 17.93 -16.98 19.97
CA THR A 259 17.69 -15.54 19.85
C THR A 259 16.19 -15.22 19.70
N ASP A 260 15.82 -13.94 19.90
CA ASP A 260 14.49 -13.40 19.57
C ASP A 260 14.41 -12.87 18.13
N ALA A 261 15.41 -13.23 17.30
CA ALA A 261 15.48 -12.77 15.92
C ALA A 261 14.86 -13.80 14.96
N GLU A 262 14.17 -13.28 13.94
CA GLU A 262 13.65 -14.10 12.82
C GLU A 262 14.11 -13.48 11.49
N VAL A 263 14.49 -14.32 10.53
CA VAL A 263 14.74 -13.89 9.14
C VAL A 263 13.57 -14.34 8.28
N MET A 264 13.25 -13.55 7.24
CA MET A 264 12.15 -13.82 6.34
C MET A 264 12.64 -13.84 4.89
N LEU A 265 12.20 -14.84 4.15
CA LEU A 265 12.22 -14.85 2.69
C LEU A 265 10.78 -14.94 2.19
N GLY A 266 10.44 -14.14 1.19
CA GLY A 266 9.11 -14.11 0.60
C GLY A 266 9.17 -14.00 -0.91
N VAL A 267 8.21 -14.63 -1.57
CA VAL A 267 7.97 -14.52 -2.99
C VAL A 267 6.48 -14.30 -3.20
N ASN A 268 6.15 -13.25 -3.96
CA ASN A 268 4.77 -12.97 -4.35
C ASN A 268 4.70 -12.84 -5.87
N TYR A 269 3.59 -13.24 -6.44
CA TYR A 269 3.28 -13.02 -7.84
C TYR A 269 2.04 -12.14 -7.97
N ARG A 270 2.25 -10.94 -8.51
CA ARG A 270 1.18 -10.05 -8.89
C ARG A 270 0.79 -10.36 -10.33
N TRP A 271 -0.44 -10.84 -10.49
CA TRP A 271 -0.93 -11.42 -11.74
C TRP A 271 -0.76 -10.48 -12.92
N LYS A 272 -0.07 -10.93 -13.97
CA LYS A 272 0.23 -10.19 -15.20
C LYS A 272 1.03 -8.89 -15.01
N ASP A 273 1.67 -8.69 -13.85
CA ASP A 273 2.42 -7.48 -13.58
C ASP A 273 3.86 -7.77 -13.12
N ALA A 274 4.07 -8.39 -11.97
CA ALA A 274 5.41 -8.55 -11.43
C ALA A 274 5.58 -9.82 -10.57
N LEU A 275 6.81 -10.35 -10.58
CA LEU A 275 7.31 -11.24 -9.55
C LEU A 275 8.00 -10.39 -8.48
N ILE A 276 7.64 -10.58 -7.22
CA ILE A 276 8.12 -9.79 -6.09
C ILE A 276 8.94 -10.71 -5.20
N VAL A 277 10.19 -10.34 -4.94
CA VAL A 277 11.07 -11.03 -3.99
C VAL A 277 11.22 -10.14 -2.76
N GLN A 278 11.15 -10.74 -1.58
CA GLN A 278 11.21 -10.03 -0.30
C GLN A 278 12.23 -10.69 0.62
N VAL A 279 12.96 -9.86 1.34
CA VAL A 279 13.78 -10.27 2.48
C VAL A 279 13.40 -9.43 3.69
N GLY A 280 13.40 -10.06 4.87
CA GLY A 280 13.03 -9.40 6.10
C GLY A 280 13.87 -9.89 7.28
N TYR A 281 13.95 -9.01 8.25
CA TYR A 281 14.55 -9.26 9.55
C TYR A 281 13.60 -8.77 10.64
N LYS A 282 13.36 -9.61 11.61
CA LYS A 282 12.56 -9.28 12.78
C LYS A 282 13.41 -9.47 14.02
N GLN A 283 13.47 -8.45 14.86
CA GLN A 283 14.08 -8.47 16.18
C GLN A 283 13.01 -8.14 17.22
N ASP A 284 12.79 -9.02 18.16
CA ASP A 284 11.66 -8.94 19.10
C ASP A 284 10.31 -8.82 18.36
N GLN A 285 9.78 -7.59 18.26
CA GLN A 285 8.54 -7.28 17.54
C GLN A 285 8.75 -6.25 16.42
N HIS A 286 10.00 -5.80 16.21
CA HIS A 286 10.35 -4.86 15.14
C HIS A 286 10.65 -5.61 13.86
N ILE A 287 10.08 -5.16 12.75
CA ILE A 287 10.23 -5.81 11.45
C ILE A 287 10.79 -4.82 10.45
N PHE A 288 11.87 -5.20 9.79
CA PHE A 288 12.47 -4.50 8.65
C PHE A 288 12.33 -5.40 7.42
N ARG A 289 11.84 -4.85 6.31
CA ARG A 289 11.76 -5.60 5.06
C ARG A 289 12.18 -4.76 3.87
N ILE A 290 12.75 -5.44 2.88
CA ILE A 290 13.07 -4.91 1.56
C ILE A 290 12.42 -5.83 0.54
N SER A 291 11.79 -5.28 -0.48
CA SER A 291 11.28 -6.04 -1.61
C SER A 291 11.67 -5.40 -2.93
N TYR A 292 11.79 -6.24 -3.95
CA TYR A 292 12.04 -5.82 -5.31
C TYR A 292 11.06 -6.49 -6.25
N ASP A 293 10.39 -5.66 -7.07
CA ASP A 293 9.48 -6.11 -8.11
C ASP A 293 10.24 -6.32 -9.40
N ILE A 294 10.12 -7.48 -9.99
CA ILE A 294 10.64 -7.83 -11.32
C ILE A 294 9.45 -7.80 -12.27
N ASN A 295 9.42 -6.83 -13.19
CA ASN A 295 8.33 -6.72 -14.15
C ASN A 295 8.24 -7.96 -15.04
N THR A 296 7.06 -8.57 -15.08
CA THR A 296 6.73 -9.70 -15.95
C THR A 296 5.66 -9.35 -16.99
N SER A 297 5.13 -8.12 -16.93
CA SER A 297 4.14 -7.58 -17.88
C SER A 297 4.79 -7.15 -19.20
N TYR A 298 3.99 -6.68 -20.14
CA TYR A 298 4.48 -6.10 -21.40
C TYR A 298 5.47 -4.93 -21.18
N LEU A 299 5.43 -4.26 -20.03
CA LEU A 299 6.39 -3.22 -19.66
C LEU A 299 7.82 -3.75 -19.50
N ASN A 300 8.01 -5.07 -19.39
CA ASN A 300 9.33 -5.68 -19.30
C ASN A 300 10.21 -5.31 -20.51
N ALA A 301 9.63 -5.26 -21.71
CA ALA A 301 10.34 -4.90 -22.95
C ALA A 301 10.98 -3.49 -22.88
N PHE A 302 10.39 -2.58 -22.11
CA PHE A 302 10.84 -1.18 -21.96
C PHE A 302 11.64 -0.96 -20.68
N SER A 303 11.36 -1.71 -19.62
CA SER A 303 12.00 -1.56 -18.30
C SER A 303 13.24 -2.45 -18.14
N GLY A 304 13.41 -3.46 -18.99
CA GLY A 304 14.44 -4.50 -18.81
C GLY A 304 14.26 -5.26 -17.49
N GLY A 305 13.01 -5.56 -17.12
CA GLY A 305 12.66 -6.24 -15.88
C GLY A 305 12.66 -5.36 -14.62
N ARG A 306 13.08 -4.10 -14.72
CA ARG A 306 13.18 -3.19 -13.56
C ARG A 306 11.80 -2.66 -13.19
N GLY A 307 11.25 -3.13 -12.07
CA GLY A 307 9.94 -2.75 -11.55
C GLY A 307 10.02 -1.73 -10.44
N GLY A 308 9.96 -2.17 -9.19
CA GLY A 308 9.91 -1.29 -8.03
C GLY A 308 10.76 -1.79 -6.86
N LEU A 309 11.29 -0.86 -6.08
CA LEU A 309 11.97 -1.12 -4.83
C LEU A 309 11.11 -0.59 -3.69
N GLU A 310 10.94 -1.39 -2.64
CA GLU A 310 10.14 -1.01 -1.48
C GLU A 310 10.84 -1.39 -0.19
N PHE A 311 10.80 -0.47 0.77
CA PHE A 311 11.27 -0.65 2.15
C PHE A 311 10.10 -0.52 3.09
N SER A 312 10.04 -1.37 4.11
CA SER A 312 9.08 -1.22 5.19
C SER A 312 9.73 -1.38 6.55
N LEU A 313 9.17 -0.65 7.50
CA LEU A 313 9.54 -0.66 8.90
C LEU A 313 8.26 -0.79 9.72
N VAL A 314 8.22 -1.77 10.62
CA VAL A 314 7.17 -1.92 11.63
C VAL A 314 7.82 -1.96 12.99
N LEU A 315 7.55 -0.96 13.81
CA LEU A 315 8.03 -0.86 15.19
C LEU A 315 6.85 -1.07 16.13
N CYS A 316 6.97 -1.99 17.06
CA CYS A 316 5.96 -2.27 18.07
C CYS A 316 6.53 -1.99 19.45
N GLY A 317 5.75 -1.41 20.33
CA GLY A 317 6.19 -1.07 21.68
C GLY A 317 5.12 -1.23 22.73
N LYS A 318 5.54 -1.12 23.99
CA LYS A 318 4.68 -1.07 25.15
C LYS A 318 4.69 0.30 25.78
N LYS A 319 3.55 0.70 26.35
CA LYS A 319 3.43 1.94 27.10
C LYS A 319 4.36 1.93 28.31
N GLY A 320 5.21 2.96 28.44
CA GLY A 320 6.16 3.07 29.56
C GLY A 320 7.46 2.27 29.39
N GLU A 321 7.63 1.50 28.33
CA GLU A 321 8.88 0.82 28.01
C GLU A 321 9.61 1.54 26.86
N PRO A 322 10.98 1.57 26.88
CA PRO A 322 11.73 2.12 25.76
C PRO A 322 11.50 1.28 24.50
N LEU A 323 11.40 1.93 23.33
CA LEU A 323 11.16 1.27 22.06
C LEU A 323 12.26 0.26 21.70
N PHE A 324 13.50 0.59 22.05
CA PHE A 324 14.66 -0.29 21.89
C PHE A 324 15.24 -0.61 23.26
N LYS A 325 15.43 -1.89 23.53
CA LYS A 325 16.14 -2.31 24.75
C LYS A 325 17.59 -1.82 24.68
N PRO A 326 18.13 -1.24 25.78
CA PRO A 326 19.53 -0.89 25.81
C PRO A 326 20.37 -2.16 25.62
N VAL A 327 21.37 -2.08 24.75
CA VAL A 327 22.33 -3.18 24.58
C VAL A 327 23.03 -3.36 25.91
N SER A 328 22.80 -4.47 26.62
CA SER A 328 23.60 -4.81 27.79
C SER A 328 25.04 -4.94 27.32
N ARG A 329 25.91 -4.05 27.80
CA ARG A 329 27.34 -4.20 27.56
C ARG A 329 27.73 -5.56 28.09
N ILE A 330 28.20 -6.42 27.20
CA ILE A 330 28.83 -7.67 27.57
C ILE A 330 30.10 -7.24 28.32
N ASN A 331 30.08 -7.42 29.66
CA ASN A 331 31.26 -7.27 30.47
C ASN A 331 32.16 -8.50 30.30
#